data_f4e6cd59fad149b99aa273bb2efbc575
#
_entry.id   f4e6cd59fad149b99aa273bb2efbc575
#
_cell.length_a   1.000
_cell.length_b   1.000
_cell.length_c   1.000
_cell.angle_alpha   90.00
_cell.angle_beta   90.00
_cell.angle_gamma   90.00
#
_symmetry.space_group_name_H-M   'P 1'
#
loop_
_entity.id
_entity.type
_entity.pdbx_description
1 polymer ?
#
loop_
_entity_poly.entity_id
_entity_poly.type
_entity_poly.pdbx_seq_one_letter_code
_entity_poly.pdbx_strand_id
1 'polypeptide(L)'
;MMTQRKFLAKHLRKQLENTVKAARAVAERAAEAALFRLGVGDSRAPDYLSEEEKALRRRLRAHARALGDVRYPDDSHSVQHLVQEIAYQHWHRMLFARFLAENNLLLWEPGVPVSLAECEELVQ
;
A
#
# COMPACT_ATOMS: atom_id res chain seq x y z
N MET A 1 17.61 31.83 -13.36
CA MET A 1 17.86 30.43 -12.97
C MET A 1 17.14 30.00 -11.70
N MET A 2 17.15 30.78 -10.64
CA MET A 2 16.42 30.42 -9.40
C MET A 2 14.90 30.30 -9.60
N THR A 3 14.31 31.19 -10.41
CA THR A 3 12.88 31.16 -10.73
C THR A 3 12.51 29.90 -11.49
N GLN A 4 13.37 29.46 -12.40
CA GLN A 4 13.16 28.28 -13.21
C GLN A 4 13.22 26.99 -12.36
N ARG A 5 14.14 26.92 -11.40
CA ARG A 5 14.25 25.80 -10.46
C ARG A 5 13.00 25.69 -9.57
N LYS A 6 12.49 26.81 -9.06
CA LYS A 6 11.26 26.83 -8.27
C LYS A 6 10.06 26.37 -9.08
N PHE A 7 9.97 26.79 -10.34
CA PHE A 7 8.90 26.41 -11.24
C PHE A 7 8.92 24.89 -11.50
N LEU A 8 10.11 24.34 -11.84
CA LEU A 8 10.26 22.90 -12.09
C LEU A 8 9.97 22.07 -10.84
N ALA A 9 10.47 22.50 -9.68
CA ALA A 9 10.21 21.80 -8.41
C ALA A 9 8.73 21.78 -8.07
N LYS A 10 8.03 22.90 -8.29
CA LYS A 10 6.60 23.01 -8.04
C LYS A 10 5.79 22.11 -8.98
N HIS A 11 6.17 22.07 -10.25
CA HIS A 11 5.53 21.23 -11.26
C HIS A 11 5.73 19.75 -10.95
N LEU A 12 6.96 19.36 -10.60
CA LEU A 12 7.28 17.99 -10.21
C LEU A 12 6.53 17.56 -8.97
N ARG A 13 6.40 18.45 -7.97
CA ARG A 13 5.63 18.19 -6.76
C ARG A 13 4.16 17.91 -7.09
N LYS A 14 3.57 18.70 -7.95
CA LYS A 14 2.17 18.52 -8.36
C LYS A 14 1.97 17.20 -9.09
N GLN A 15 2.90 16.84 -9.99
CA GLN A 15 2.86 15.56 -10.68
C GLN A 15 2.97 14.40 -9.70
N LEU A 16 3.87 14.51 -8.72
CA LEU A 16 4.05 13.50 -7.69
C LEU A 16 2.79 13.34 -6.86
N GLU A 17 2.18 14.44 -6.44
CA GLU A 17 0.92 14.42 -5.67
C GLU A 17 -0.19 13.71 -6.45
N ASN A 18 -0.34 14.02 -7.74
CA ASN A 18 -1.36 13.38 -8.57
C ASN A 18 -1.09 11.88 -8.75
N THR A 19 0.17 11.51 -8.91
CA THR A 19 0.58 10.10 -9.02
C THR A 19 0.31 9.34 -7.73
N VAL A 20 0.61 9.96 -6.58
CA VAL A 20 0.34 9.37 -5.26
C VAL A 20 -1.16 9.13 -5.08
N LYS A 21 -1.99 10.11 -5.41
CA LYS A 21 -3.45 9.97 -5.30
C LYS A 21 -3.99 8.84 -6.16
N ALA A 22 -3.51 8.73 -7.40
CA ALA A 22 -3.92 7.68 -8.31
C ALA A 22 -3.47 6.30 -7.81
N ALA A 23 -2.23 6.18 -7.40
CA ALA A 23 -1.67 4.92 -6.86
C ALA A 23 -2.42 4.48 -5.60
N ARG A 24 -2.71 5.42 -4.72
CA ARG A 24 -3.46 5.16 -3.49
C ARG A 24 -4.86 4.62 -3.79
N ALA A 25 -5.57 5.24 -4.72
CA ALA A 25 -6.92 4.81 -5.09
C ALA A 25 -6.93 3.39 -5.64
N VAL A 26 -5.98 3.06 -6.52
CA VAL A 26 -5.85 1.71 -7.08
C VAL A 26 -5.52 0.69 -5.97
N ALA A 27 -4.58 1.03 -5.09
CA ALA A 27 -4.18 0.14 -4.00
C ALA A 27 -5.31 -0.11 -3.00
N GLU A 28 -6.10 0.93 -2.68
CA GLU A 28 -7.26 0.78 -1.79
C GLU A 28 -8.31 -0.14 -2.38
N ARG A 29 -8.63 0.00 -3.68
CA ARG A 29 -9.58 -0.89 -4.34
C ARG A 29 -9.09 -2.33 -4.37
N ALA A 30 -7.80 -2.53 -4.63
CA ALA A 30 -7.22 -3.87 -4.63
C ALA A 30 -7.26 -4.50 -3.23
N ALA A 31 -6.94 -3.72 -2.21
CA ALA A 31 -7.00 -4.18 -0.82
C ALA A 31 -8.43 -4.54 -0.41
N GLU A 32 -9.40 -3.70 -0.75
CA GLU A 32 -10.82 -3.98 -0.48
C GLU A 32 -11.27 -5.29 -1.13
N ALA A 33 -10.90 -5.49 -2.40
CA ALA A 33 -11.27 -6.71 -3.12
C ALA A 33 -10.66 -7.95 -2.49
N ALA A 34 -9.40 -7.88 -2.08
CA ALA A 34 -8.70 -8.99 -1.44
C ALA A 34 -9.32 -9.33 -0.08
N LEU A 35 -9.62 -8.32 0.73
CA LEU A 35 -10.24 -8.51 2.04
C LEU A 35 -11.67 -9.03 1.91
N PHE A 36 -12.39 -8.57 0.90
CA PHE A 36 -13.74 -9.07 0.61
C PHE A 36 -13.70 -10.56 0.23
N ARG A 37 -12.76 -10.95 -0.62
CA ARG A 37 -12.60 -12.36 -1.01
C ARG A 37 -12.30 -13.25 0.20
N LEU A 38 -11.48 -12.77 1.13
CA LEU A 38 -11.14 -13.51 2.35
C LEU A 38 -12.25 -13.46 3.41
N GLY A 39 -13.25 -12.62 3.21
CA GLY A 39 -14.33 -12.46 4.17
C GLY A 39 -13.90 -11.87 5.50
N VAL A 40 -12.89 -10.98 5.49
CA VAL A 40 -12.34 -10.40 6.74
C VAL A 40 -13.40 -9.60 7.48
N GLY A 41 -14.29 -8.89 6.75
CA GLY A 41 -15.39 -8.14 7.35
C GLY A 41 -16.61 -8.97 7.72
N ASP A 42 -16.69 -10.21 7.24
CA ASP A 42 -17.87 -11.07 7.44
C ASP A 42 -17.84 -11.74 8.82
N SER A 43 -19.03 -12.04 9.35
CA SER A 43 -19.17 -12.73 10.64
C SER A 43 -18.63 -14.16 10.58
N ARG A 44 -18.70 -14.78 9.41
CA ARG A 44 -18.23 -16.16 9.19
C ARG A 44 -17.20 -16.22 8.08
N ALA A 45 -16.25 -17.15 8.22
CA ALA A 45 -15.29 -17.40 7.16
C ALA A 45 -15.99 -18.04 5.96
N PRO A 46 -15.73 -17.58 4.72
CA PRO A 46 -16.27 -18.24 3.54
C PRO A 46 -15.83 -19.71 3.46
N ASP A 47 -16.72 -20.55 2.97
CA ASP A 47 -16.46 -21.99 2.90
C ASP A 47 -15.36 -22.38 1.91
N TYR A 48 -15.11 -21.52 0.92
CA TYR A 48 -14.10 -21.79 -0.10
C TYR A 48 -12.66 -21.54 0.37
N LEU A 49 -12.46 -20.99 1.58
CA LEU A 49 -11.12 -20.69 2.07
C LEU A 49 -10.37 -21.96 2.49
N SER A 50 -9.08 -22.02 2.14
CA SER A 50 -8.19 -23.04 2.67
C SER A 50 -7.89 -22.78 4.15
N GLU A 51 -7.30 -23.77 4.83
CA GLU A 51 -6.94 -23.59 6.24
C GLU A 51 -5.92 -22.47 6.42
N GLU A 52 -5.00 -22.31 5.48
CA GLU A 52 -4.03 -21.22 5.49
C GLU A 52 -4.71 -19.86 5.33
N GLU A 53 -5.68 -19.77 4.43
CA GLU A 53 -6.46 -18.56 4.21
C GLU A 53 -7.33 -18.21 5.42
N LYS A 54 -7.89 -19.22 6.09
CA LYS A 54 -8.64 -19.01 7.33
C LYS A 54 -7.74 -18.47 8.44
N ALA A 55 -6.52 -18.98 8.54
CA ALA A 55 -5.54 -18.49 9.50
C ALA A 55 -5.15 -17.05 9.18
N LEU A 56 -4.93 -16.73 7.91
CA LEU A 56 -4.65 -15.37 7.47
C LEU A 56 -5.81 -14.43 7.80
N ARG A 57 -7.04 -14.87 7.55
CA ARG A 57 -8.24 -14.10 7.89
C ARG A 57 -8.27 -13.74 9.38
N ARG A 58 -8.00 -14.70 10.25
CA ARG A 58 -7.97 -14.45 11.70
C ARG A 58 -6.92 -13.41 12.08
N ARG A 59 -5.73 -13.52 11.50
CA ARG A 59 -4.65 -12.55 11.75
C ARG A 59 -5.01 -11.15 11.24
N LEU A 60 -5.63 -11.06 10.07
CA LEU A 60 -6.06 -9.79 9.50
C LEU A 60 -7.15 -9.14 10.34
N ARG A 61 -8.11 -9.92 10.85
CA ARG A 61 -9.14 -9.40 11.75
C ARG A 61 -8.54 -8.86 13.05
N ALA A 62 -7.58 -9.57 13.62
CA ALA A 62 -6.88 -9.11 14.82
C ALA A 62 -6.09 -7.82 14.55
N HIS A 63 -5.43 -7.76 13.40
CA HIS A 63 -4.68 -6.57 13.00
C HIS A 63 -5.61 -5.37 12.77
N ALA A 64 -6.75 -5.59 12.14
CA ALA A 64 -7.77 -4.55 11.94
C ALA A 64 -8.20 -3.95 13.28
N ARG A 65 -8.47 -4.78 14.28
CA ARG A 65 -8.83 -4.29 15.61
C ARG A 65 -7.70 -3.49 16.25
N ALA A 66 -6.46 -3.93 16.06
CA ALA A 66 -5.30 -3.19 16.56
C ALA A 66 -5.17 -1.81 15.92
N LEU A 67 -5.60 -1.67 14.67
CA LEU A 67 -5.58 -0.40 13.95
C LEU A 67 -6.77 0.51 14.29
N GLY A 68 -7.77 0.01 14.99
CA GLY A 68 -8.95 0.77 15.38
C GLY A 68 -10.25 0.38 14.69
N ASP A 69 -10.24 -0.65 13.84
CA ASP A 69 -11.46 -1.17 13.25
C ASP A 69 -12.34 -1.82 14.32
N VAL A 70 -13.65 -1.76 14.13
CA VAL A 70 -14.64 -2.15 15.12
C VAL A 70 -15.20 -3.53 14.80
N ARG A 71 -15.28 -4.39 15.82
CA ARG A 71 -16.01 -5.64 15.75
C ARG A 71 -17.43 -5.38 16.25
N TYR A 72 -18.42 -5.73 15.43
CA TYR A 72 -19.82 -5.53 15.75
C TYR A 72 -20.41 -6.72 16.51
N PRO A 73 -21.58 -6.53 17.19
CA PRO A 73 -22.19 -7.61 17.99
C PRO A 73 -22.53 -8.87 17.19
N ASP A 74 -22.81 -8.74 15.89
CA ASP A 74 -23.09 -9.88 15.00
C ASP A 74 -21.82 -10.59 14.52
N ASP A 75 -20.67 -10.20 15.06
CA ASP A 75 -19.33 -10.71 14.69
C ASP A 75 -18.84 -10.25 13.33
N SER A 76 -19.55 -9.37 12.65
CA SER A 76 -18.99 -8.68 11.48
C SER A 76 -17.95 -7.66 11.93
N HIS A 77 -17.15 -7.17 10.99
CA HIS A 77 -16.00 -6.35 11.32
C HIS A 77 -15.82 -5.23 10.29
N SER A 78 -15.53 -4.02 10.73
CA SER A 78 -15.13 -2.99 9.81
C SER A 78 -13.69 -3.27 9.34
N VAL A 79 -13.35 -2.84 8.13
CA VAL A 79 -12.04 -3.07 7.53
C VAL A 79 -11.42 -1.79 6.99
N GLN A 80 -12.01 -0.65 7.30
CA GLN A 80 -11.60 0.63 6.74
C GLN A 80 -10.15 0.98 7.08
N HIS A 81 -9.77 0.85 8.34
CA HIS A 81 -8.39 1.11 8.77
C HIS A 81 -7.43 0.08 8.19
N LEU A 82 -7.85 -1.16 8.13
CA LEU A 82 -7.04 -2.24 7.56
C LEU A 82 -6.80 -2.01 6.06
N VAL A 83 -7.83 -1.62 5.31
CA VAL A 83 -7.71 -1.29 3.90
C VAL A 83 -6.68 -0.18 3.68
N GLN A 84 -6.79 0.89 4.46
CA GLN A 84 -5.88 2.02 4.35
C GLN A 84 -4.43 1.63 4.67
N GLU A 85 -4.23 0.82 5.69
CA GLU A 85 -2.90 0.35 6.09
C GLU A 85 -2.27 -0.54 5.03
N ILE A 86 -3.00 -1.52 4.52
CA ILE A 86 -2.51 -2.43 3.48
C ILE A 86 -2.21 -1.65 2.20
N ALA A 87 -3.12 -0.76 1.81
CA ALA A 87 -2.94 0.07 0.63
C ALA A 87 -1.72 0.98 0.76
N TYR A 88 -1.55 1.62 1.92
CA TYR A 88 -0.40 2.48 2.20
C TYR A 88 0.90 1.73 2.08
N GLN A 89 1.01 0.55 2.70
CA GLN A 89 2.22 -0.27 2.65
C GLN A 89 2.56 -0.63 1.20
N HIS A 90 1.55 -0.94 0.41
CA HIS A 90 1.75 -1.35 -0.97
C HIS A 90 2.14 -0.17 -1.89
N TRP A 91 1.30 0.87 -1.94
CA TRP A 91 1.54 1.97 -2.89
C TRP A 91 2.77 2.81 -2.51
N HIS A 92 3.01 2.99 -1.22
CA HIS A 92 4.16 3.76 -0.74
C HIS A 92 5.47 3.08 -1.13
N ARG A 93 5.56 1.78 -0.93
CA ARG A 93 6.75 1.01 -1.27
C ARG A 93 7.04 1.05 -2.78
N MET A 94 6.02 0.77 -3.56
CA MET A 94 6.15 0.73 -5.02
C MET A 94 6.50 2.10 -5.61
N LEU A 95 5.81 3.14 -5.16
CA LEU A 95 6.01 4.48 -5.67
C LEU A 95 7.38 5.03 -5.28
N PHE A 96 7.79 4.80 -4.04
CA PHE A 96 9.07 5.28 -3.54
C PHE A 96 10.22 4.61 -4.31
N ALA A 97 10.17 3.31 -4.48
CA ALA A 97 11.18 2.56 -5.24
C ALA A 97 11.26 3.06 -6.68
N ARG A 98 10.11 3.23 -7.33
CA ARG A 98 10.04 3.72 -8.70
C ARG A 98 10.60 5.15 -8.84
N PHE A 99 10.23 6.02 -7.91
CA PHE A 99 10.72 7.40 -7.90
C PHE A 99 12.25 7.43 -7.80
N LEU A 100 12.83 6.66 -6.88
CA LEU A 100 14.27 6.60 -6.71
C LEU A 100 14.97 6.04 -7.94
N ALA A 101 14.41 4.98 -8.54
CA ALA A 101 14.99 4.37 -9.73
C ALA A 101 14.95 5.32 -10.93
N GLU A 102 13.81 5.98 -11.18
CA GLU A 102 13.64 6.88 -12.31
C GLU A 102 14.52 8.13 -12.23
N ASN A 103 14.81 8.58 -11.03
CA ASN A 103 15.60 9.79 -10.83
C ASN A 103 17.05 9.51 -10.48
N ASN A 104 17.48 8.26 -10.52
CA ASN A 104 18.83 7.84 -10.16
C ASN A 104 19.29 8.39 -8.80
N LEU A 105 18.33 8.56 -7.89
CA LEU A 105 18.61 9.08 -6.55
C LEU A 105 19.13 8.01 -5.60
N LEU A 106 18.84 6.75 -5.91
CA LEU A 106 19.32 5.63 -5.13
C LEU A 106 20.53 5.02 -5.84
N LEU A 107 21.72 5.38 -5.39
CA LEU A 107 22.97 4.83 -5.87
C LEU A 107 23.49 3.85 -4.84
N TRP A 108 23.54 2.57 -5.22
CA TRP A 108 24.06 1.54 -4.33
C TRP A 108 25.59 1.68 -4.15
N GLU A 109 26.26 1.95 -5.25
CA GLU A 109 27.67 2.32 -5.27
C GLU A 109 27.81 3.61 -6.08
N PRO A 110 28.85 4.44 -5.83
CA PRO A 110 29.04 5.67 -6.60
C PRO A 110 29.02 5.43 -8.10
N GLY A 111 28.09 6.06 -8.78
CA GLY A 111 27.95 6.00 -10.24
C GLY A 111 27.14 4.84 -10.79
N VAL A 112 26.61 3.96 -9.93
CA VAL A 112 25.82 2.79 -10.37
C VAL A 112 24.37 2.93 -9.91
N PRO A 113 23.42 3.25 -10.83
CA PRO A 113 22.01 3.27 -10.46
C PRO A 113 21.48 1.86 -10.29
N VAL A 114 20.53 1.68 -9.36
CA VAL A 114 19.88 0.39 -9.14
C VAL A 114 18.61 0.29 -9.95
N SER A 115 18.23 -0.94 -10.32
CA SER A 115 16.97 -1.21 -11.02
C SER A 115 15.78 -1.09 -10.07
N LEU A 116 14.59 -1.05 -10.66
CA LEU A 116 13.35 -1.02 -9.88
C LEU A 116 13.22 -2.23 -8.95
N ALA A 117 13.56 -3.42 -9.44
CA ALA A 117 13.52 -4.64 -8.63
C ALA A 117 14.49 -4.57 -7.44
N GLU A 118 15.69 -4.05 -7.67
CA GLU A 118 16.68 -3.87 -6.60
C GLU A 118 16.20 -2.84 -5.58
N CYS A 119 15.54 -1.77 -6.03
CA CYS A 119 14.95 -0.78 -5.14
C CYS A 119 13.86 -1.39 -4.27
N GLU A 120 13.04 -2.27 -4.81
CA GLU A 120 11.99 -2.97 -4.05
C GLU A 120 12.60 -3.84 -2.96
N GLU A 121 13.68 -4.55 -3.24
CA GLU A 121 14.40 -5.34 -2.25
C GLU A 121 14.95 -4.49 -1.12
N LEU A 122 15.49 -3.32 -1.44
CA LEU A 122 16.06 -2.42 -0.44
C LEU A 122 15.00 -1.79 0.46
N VAL A 123 13.78 -1.62 -0.05
CA VAL A 123 12.68 -1.01 0.70
C VAL A 123 11.96 -2.03 1.58
N GLN A 124 12.07 -3.30 1.27
CA GLN A 124 11.51 -4.36 2.08
C GLN A 124 12.30 -4.51 3.39
#